data_82368a9b3b9270b8dabc5fb3a66c0406
#
_entry.id   82368a9b3b9270b8dabc5fb3a66c0406
#
_cell.length_a   1.000
_cell.length_b   1.000
_cell.length_c   1.000
_cell.angle_alpha   90.00
_cell.angle_beta   90.00
_cell.angle_gamma   90.00
#
_symmetry.space_group_name_H-M   'P 1'
#
loop_
_entity.id
_entity.type
_entity.pdbx_description
1 polymer ?
#
loop_
_entity_poly.entity_id
_entity_poly.type
_entity_poly.pdbx_seq_one_letter_code
_entity_poly.pdbx_strand_id
1 'polypeptide(L)'
;MASPLVVNALELLRRPGSRKDLVVVVPLDEVDLAGEDRLVDDSEVSVELSCESTSDAVVVMGAVRVGTRGVCRRCLRDVEGELTIGIHETYQETRTDPDAFPIENDQIDLRSMIRESVLLDVPEAPLCRPDCPGLCPVCGADMSTETCSCVVETVDPRWSVLSDLRDSLPE
;
A
#
# COMPACT_ATOMS: atom_id res chain seq x y z
N MET A 1 21.69 -10.97 15.39
CA MET A 1 20.80 -12.13 15.16
C MET A 1 20.40 -12.07 13.70
N ALA A 2 20.19 -13.23 13.03
CA ALA A 2 19.70 -13.19 11.64
C ALA A 2 18.26 -12.66 11.62
N SER A 3 17.91 -11.83 10.63
CA SER A 3 16.55 -11.31 10.44
C SER A 3 15.56 -12.46 10.19
N PRO A 4 14.38 -12.44 10.81
CA PRO A 4 13.35 -13.44 10.53
C PRO A 4 12.80 -13.34 9.09
N LEU A 5 13.05 -12.22 8.39
CA LEU A 5 12.63 -11.97 7.02
C LEU A 5 13.66 -12.44 5.98
N VAL A 6 14.73 -13.11 6.38
CA VAL A 6 15.71 -13.70 5.48
C VAL A 6 15.51 -15.22 5.42
N VAL A 7 15.18 -15.71 4.25
CA VAL A 7 14.86 -17.12 3.99
C VAL A 7 16.01 -17.79 3.23
N ASN A 8 16.41 -18.98 3.65
CA ASN A 8 17.42 -19.77 2.93
C ASN A 8 16.81 -20.31 1.63
N ALA A 9 17.35 -19.87 0.48
CA ALA A 9 16.90 -20.27 -0.84
C ALA A 9 17.38 -21.68 -1.25
N LEU A 10 18.56 -22.14 -0.78
CA LEU A 10 19.11 -23.42 -1.16
C LEU A 10 18.18 -24.60 -0.81
N GLU A 11 17.50 -24.53 0.33
CA GLU A 11 16.56 -25.59 0.72
C GLU A 11 15.36 -25.68 -0.24
N LEU A 12 14.92 -24.51 -0.71
CA LEU A 12 13.80 -24.39 -1.65
C LEU A 12 14.22 -24.83 -3.04
N LEU A 13 15.29 -24.27 -3.60
CA LEU A 13 15.74 -24.49 -4.97
C LEU A 13 16.19 -25.93 -5.25
N ARG A 14 16.69 -26.65 -4.20
CA ARG A 14 17.07 -28.08 -4.35
C ARG A 14 15.89 -29.01 -4.66
N ARG A 15 14.67 -28.61 -4.38
CA ARG A 15 13.47 -29.42 -4.55
C ARG A 15 12.35 -28.57 -5.14
N PRO A 16 12.22 -28.49 -6.47
CA PRO A 16 11.10 -27.82 -7.11
C PRO A 16 9.75 -28.30 -6.55
N GLY A 17 8.86 -27.35 -6.24
CA GLY A 17 7.59 -27.59 -5.55
C GLY A 17 7.69 -27.64 -4.02
N SER A 18 8.89 -27.43 -3.45
CA SER A 18 9.00 -27.26 -1.99
C SER A 18 8.41 -25.90 -1.57
N ARG A 19 7.81 -25.88 -0.39
CA ARG A 19 7.14 -24.71 0.18
C ARG A 19 7.64 -24.44 1.59
N LYS A 20 7.78 -23.16 1.90
CA LYS A 20 8.10 -22.68 3.24
C LYS A 20 7.16 -21.53 3.61
N ASP A 21 6.39 -21.74 4.67
CA ASP A 21 5.50 -20.70 5.19
C ASP A 21 6.24 -19.88 6.25
N LEU A 22 5.99 -18.58 6.25
CA LEU A 22 6.53 -17.59 7.16
C LEU A 22 5.38 -16.80 7.77
N VAL A 23 5.26 -16.85 9.10
CA VAL A 23 4.31 -16.05 9.86
C VAL A 23 5.09 -15.36 10.97
N VAL A 24 5.31 -14.07 10.82
CA VAL A 24 6.10 -13.27 11.77
C VAL A 24 5.50 -11.88 11.93
N VAL A 25 5.81 -11.27 13.07
CA VAL A 25 5.51 -9.86 13.34
C VAL A 25 6.84 -9.19 13.63
N VAL A 26 7.10 -8.08 12.93
CA VAL A 26 8.35 -7.33 13.03
C VAL A 26 8.08 -5.84 13.21
N PRO A 27 8.96 -5.10 13.89
CA PRO A 27 8.83 -3.65 13.97
C PRO A 27 9.12 -2.99 12.61
N LEU A 28 8.67 -1.74 12.43
CA LEU A 28 8.82 -0.97 11.19
C LEU A 28 10.28 -0.78 10.77
N ASP A 29 11.21 -0.66 11.74
CA ASP A 29 12.64 -0.49 11.46
C ASP A 29 13.29 -1.72 10.83
N GLU A 30 12.76 -2.92 11.06
CA GLU A 30 13.25 -4.15 10.42
C GLU A 30 13.08 -4.14 8.90
N VAL A 31 12.13 -3.36 8.39
CA VAL A 31 11.82 -3.21 6.97
C VAL A 31 12.05 -1.78 6.45
N ASP A 32 12.86 -0.99 7.13
CA ASP A 32 13.18 0.41 6.79
C ASP A 32 11.94 1.31 6.56
N LEU A 33 10.90 1.10 7.35
CA LEU A 33 9.68 1.92 7.32
C LEU A 33 9.55 2.85 8.54
N ALA A 34 10.53 2.84 9.45
CA ALA A 34 10.55 3.75 10.57
C ALA A 34 10.60 5.22 10.11
N GLY A 35 9.69 6.05 10.65
CA GLY A 35 9.58 7.46 10.29
C GLY A 35 8.78 7.76 9.01
N GLU A 36 8.11 6.77 8.43
CA GLU A 36 7.13 7.00 7.37
C GLU A 36 5.86 7.63 7.98
N ASP A 37 5.59 8.89 7.64
CA ASP A 37 4.52 9.71 8.24
C ASP A 37 3.10 9.15 8.05
N ARG A 38 2.90 8.29 7.04
CA ARG A 38 1.62 7.66 6.73
C ARG A 38 1.36 6.37 7.49
N LEU A 39 2.33 5.89 8.26
CA LEU A 39 2.22 4.73 9.13
C LEU A 39 2.06 5.14 10.59
N VAL A 40 1.41 4.30 11.37
CA VAL A 40 1.27 4.51 12.82
C VAL A 40 2.64 4.31 13.46
N ASP A 41 3.09 5.29 14.25
CA ASP A 41 4.36 5.20 14.98
C ASP A 41 4.37 3.97 15.89
N ASP A 42 5.53 3.34 16.04
CA ASP A 42 5.73 2.14 16.87
C ASP A 42 4.78 0.97 16.54
N SER A 43 4.11 1.00 15.38
CA SER A 43 3.33 -0.14 14.92
C SER A 43 4.23 -1.27 14.42
N GLU A 44 3.65 -2.44 14.31
CA GLU A 44 4.32 -3.64 13.83
C GLU A 44 3.80 -4.01 12.43
N VAL A 45 4.67 -4.67 11.66
CA VAL A 45 4.32 -5.26 10.36
C VAL A 45 4.03 -6.74 10.58
N SER A 46 2.79 -7.15 10.32
CA SER A 46 2.40 -8.55 10.33
C SER A 46 2.62 -9.15 8.95
N VAL A 47 3.40 -10.21 8.87
CA VAL A 47 3.83 -10.86 7.63
C VAL A 47 3.36 -12.30 7.62
N GLU A 48 2.51 -12.65 6.66
CA GLU A 48 2.02 -14.00 6.43
C GLU A 48 2.32 -14.38 4.97
N LEU A 49 3.45 -15.00 4.72
CA LEU A 49 3.96 -15.31 3.39
C LEU A 49 4.25 -16.79 3.21
N SER A 50 4.17 -17.25 1.98
CA SER A 50 4.57 -18.57 1.54
C SER A 50 5.56 -18.44 0.39
N CYS A 51 6.73 -19.06 0.52
CA CYS A 51 7.74 -19.15 -0.51
C CYS A 51 7.67 -20.53 -1.16
N GLU A 52 7.34 -20.58 -2.45
CA GLU A 52 7.22 -21.83 -3.22
C GLU A 52 8.27 -21.86 -4.33
N SER A 53 9.04 -22.94 -4.37
CA SER A 53 10.08 -23.14 -5.37
C SER A 53 9.50 -23.65 -6.68
N THR A 54 9.89 -23.02 -7.78
CA THR A 54 9.70 -23.49 -9.16
C THR A 54 10.98 -24.11 -9.70
N SER A 55 11.09 -24.27 -11.02
CA SER A 55 12.30 -24.83 -11.65
C SER A 55 13.52 -23.89 -11.59
N ASP A 56 13.29 -22.58 -11.59
CA ASP A 56 14.30 -21.52 -11.78
C ASP A 56 14.06 -20.27 -10.94
N ALA A 57 13.06 -20.31 -10.06
CA ALA A 57 12.65 -19.18 -9.25
C ALA A 57 12.02 -19.63 -7.91
N VAL A 58 11.83 -18.69 -7.02
CA VAL A 58 10.96 -18.82 -5.84
C VAL A 58 9.85 -17.79 -5.94
N VAL A 59 8.61 -18.24 -5.92
CA VAL A 59 7.44 -17.37 -5.88
C VAL A 59 7.05 -17.15 -4.42
N VAL A 60 6.89 -15.88 -4.04
CA VAL A 60 6.47 -15.46 -2.70
C VAL A 60 5.05 -14.93 -2.79
N MET A 61 4.15 -15.55 -2.04
CA MET A 61 2.73 -15.20 -2.03
C MET A 61 2.21 -15.05 -0.60
N GLY A 62 1.21 -14.20 -0.42
CA GLY A 62 0.56 -14.04 0.88
C GLY A 62 0.08 -12.63 1.14
N ALA A 63 0.19 -12.17 2.38
CA ALA A 63 -0.24 -10.84 2.77
C ALA A 63 0.68 -10.22 3.83
N VAL A 64 0.78 -8.90 3.74
CA VAL A 64 1.42 -8.04 4.74
C VAL A 64 0.36 -7.08 5.28
N ARG A 65 0.35 -6.86 6.61
CA ARG A 65 -0.54 -5.90 7.26
C ARG A 65 0.26 -4.88 8.05
N VAL A 66 -0.17 -3.62 7.97
CA VAL A 66 0.47 -2.50 8.67
C VAL A 66 -0.57 -1.46 9.08
N GLY A 67 -0.38 -0.83 10.24
CA GLY A 67 -1.19 0.29 10.68
C GLY A 67 -0.90 1.56 9.88
N THR A 68 -1.96 2.22 9.39
CA THR A 68 -1.84 3.47 8.62
C THR A 68 -2.46 4.63 9.36
N ARG A 69 -1.92 5.83 9.14
CA ARG A 69 -2.47 7.10 9.61
C ARG A 69 -2.43 8.15 8.51
N GLY A 70 -3.25 9.16 8.66
CA GLY A 70 -3.26 10.29 7.74
C GLY A 70 -4.35 11.28 8.07
N VAL A 71 -4.56 12.23 7.17
CA VAL A 71 -5.61 13.26 7.30
C VAL A 71 -6.61 13.06 6.16
N CYS A 72 -7.90 13.02 6.50
CA CYS A 72 -8.95 12.92 5.49
C CYS A 72 -8.86 14.09 4.51
N ARG A 73 -8.68 13.78 3.21
CA ARG A 73 -8.55 14.81 2.15
C ARG A 73 -9.78 15.71 1.97
N ARG A 74 -10.92 15.37 2.59
CA ARG A 74 -12.16 16.14 2.46
C ARG A 74 -12.50 16.95 3.72
N CYS A 75 -12.40 16.36 4.89
CA CYS A 75 -12.81 17.01 6.15
C CYS A 75 -11.65 17.33 7.09
N LEU A 76 -10.43 17.00 6.70
CA LEU A 76 -9.17 17.27 7.43
C LEU A 76 -9.11 16.66 8.83
N ARG A 77 -9.94 15.68 9.14
CA ARG A 77 -9.85 14.90 10.39
C ARG A 77 -8.79 13.83 10.27
N ASP A 78 -8.15 13.51 11.39
CA ASP A 78 -7.23 12.39 11.45
C ASP A 78 -7.96 11.09 11.14
N VAL A 79 -7.27 10.23 10.43
CA VAL A 79 -7.74 8.88 10.01
C VAL A 79 -6.66 7.88 10.35
N GLU A 80 -7.04 6.86 11.08
CA GLU A 80 -6.21 5.68 11.31
C GLU A 80 -6.93 4.45 10.72
N GLY A 81 -6.14 3.48 10.29
CA GLY A 81 -6.67 2.25 9.70
C GLY A 81 -5.62 1.16 9.64
N GLU A 82 -6.00 0.03 9.11
CA GLU A 82 -5.11 -1.08 8.78
C GLU A 82 -5.11 -1.29 7.28
N LEU A 83 -3.91 -1.38 6.71
CA LEU A 83 -3.70 -1.72 5.31
C LEU A 83 -3.29 -3.19 5.22
N THR A 84 -3.98 -3.94 4.37
CA THR A 84 -3.62 -5.32 4.01
C THR A 84 -3.21 -5.34 2.55
N ILE A 85 -1.98 -5.78 2.30
CA ILE A 85 -1.34 -5.79 0.99
C ILE A 85 -1.18 -7.25 0.55
N GLY A 86 -1.74 -7.59 -0.61
CA GLY A 86 -1.52 -8.90 -1.23
C GLY A 86 -0.15 -8.96 -1.90
N ILE A 87 0.64 -9.94 -1.54
CA ILE A 87 1.97 -10.16 -2.10
C ILE A 87 1.92 -11.29 -3.12
N HIS A 88 2.51 -11.05 -4.30
CA HIS A 88 2.74 -12.05 -5.33
C HIS A 88 4.00 -11.66 -6.13
N GLU A 89 5.15 -12.08 -5.62
CA GLU A 89 6.44 -11.65 -6.13
C GLU A 89 7.34 -12.83 -6.49
N THR A 90 8.26 -12.62 -7.41
CA THR A 90 9.19 -13.64 -7.89
C THR A 90 10.62 -13.30 -7.51
N TYR A 91 11.38 -14.29 -7.04
CA TYR A 91 12.80 -14.19 -6.74
C TYR A 91 13.61 -15.11 -7.66
N GLN A 92 14.71 -14.60 -8.24
CA GLN A 92 15.57 -15.34 -9.16
C GLN A 92 17.05 -15.17 -8.83
N GLU A 93 17.85 -16.22 -8.97
CA GLU A 93 19.33 -16.14 -8.92
C GLU A 93 19.88 -15.42 -10.16
N THR A 94 19.37 -15.79 -11.33
CA THR A 94 19.69 -15.10 -12.58
C THR A 94 18.45 -14.36 -13.05
N ARG A 95 18.49 -13.05 -13.00
CA ARG A 95 17.35 -12.20 -13.37
C ARG A 95 17.05 -12.29 -14.85
N THR A 96 16.13 -13.15 -15.22
CA THR A 96 15.55 -13.24 -16.57
C THR A 96 14.32 -12.33 -16.69
N ASP A 97 13.65 -12.07 -15.59
CA ASP A 97 12.57 -11.11 -15.44
C ASP A 97 13.12 -9.82 -14.80
N PRO A 98 12.96 -8.63 -15.42
CA PRO A 98 13.43 -7.37 -14.87
C PRO A 98 12.74 -7.00 -13.55
N ASP A 99 11.50 -7.47 -13.33
CA ASP A 99 10.69 -7.18 -12.15
C ASP A 99 10.96 -8.17 -11.00
N ALA A 100 11.68 -9.27 -11.26
CA ALA A 100 12.02 -10.23 -10.22
C ALA A 100 13.03 -9.66 -9.22
N PHE A 101 12.83 -9.97 -7.95
CA PHE A 101 13.80 -9.70 -6.88
C PHE A 101 15.00 -10.66 -6.97
N PRO A 102 16.21 -10.22 -6.57
CA PRO A 102 17.37 -11.08 -6.61
C PRO A 102 17.39 -12.08 -5.46
N ILE A 103 17.89 -13.29 -5.73
CA ILE A 103 18.38 -14.22 -4.73
C ILE A 103 19.89 -14.00 -4.62
N GLU A 104 20.36 -13.55 -3.47
CA GLU A 104 21.77 -13.25 -3.23
C GLU A 104 22.35 -14.13 -2.11
N ASN A 105 23.54 -14.67 -2.32
CA ASN A 105 24.22 -15.53 -1.35
C ASN A 105 23.35 -16.67 -0.81
N ASP A 106 22.58 -17.29 -1.71
CA ASP A 106 21.63 -18.36 -1.34
C ASP A 106 20.52 -17.92 -0.38
N GLN A 107 20.20 -16.63 -0.34
CA GLN A 107 19.21 -16.05 0.55
C GLN A 107 18.18 -15.21 -0.22
N ILE A 108 16.95 -15.30 0.24
CA ILE A 108 15.83 -14.45 -0.15
C ILE A 108 15.64 -13.44 0.98
N ASP A 109 15.93 -12.18 0.69
CA ASP A 109 15.67 -11.07 1.60
C ASP A 109 14.30 -10.44 1.27
N LEU A 110 13.35 -10.62 2.18
CA LEU A 110 11.98 -10.15 1.99
C LEU A 110 11.79 -8.67 2.38
N ARG A 111 12.77 -8.04 3.03
CA ARG A 111 12.64 -6.70 3.61
C ARG A 111 12.39 -5.63 2.55
N SER A 112 13.18 -5.62 1.47
CA SER A 112 13.03 -4.65 0.37
C SER A 112 11.69 -4.78 -0.33
N MET A 113 11.27 -6.01 -0.62
CA MET A 113 9.98 -6.30 -1.24
C MET A 113 8.81 -5.83 -0.35
N ILE A 114 8.84 -6.14 0.94
CA ILE A 114 7.80 -5.69 1.90
C ILE A 114 7.76 -4.16 1.95
N ARG A 115 8.93 -3.52 2.05
CA ARG A 115 9.04 -2.06 2.05
C ARG A 115 8.43 -1.43 0.80
N GLU A 116 8.82 -1.92 -0.37
CA GLU A 116 8.32 -1.41 -1.66
C GLU A 116 6.80 -1.59 -1.77
N SER A 117 6.28 -2.77 -1.45
CA SER A 117 4.85 -3.06 -1.48
C SER A 117 4.05 -2.13 -0.54
N VAL A 118 4.54 -1.89 0.69
CA VAL A 118 3.89 -0.99 1.64
C VAL A 118 3.89 0.44 1.11
N LEU A 119 5.01 0.94 0.60
CA LEU A 119 5.12 2.32 0.12
C LEU A 119 4.26 2.58 -1.13
N LEU A 120 4.04 1.57 -1.97
CA LEU A 120 3.18 1.67 -3.15
C LEU A 120 1.69 1.69 -2.78
N ASP A 121 1.29 0.91 -1.79
CA ASP A 121 -0.12 0.73 -1.45
C ASP A 121 -0.63 1.68 -0.35
N VAL A 122 0.27 2.26 0.46
CA VAL A 122 -0.13 3.17 1.54
C VAL A 122 -0.83 4.40 0.97
N PRO A 123 -2.07 4.73 1.43
CA PRO A 123 -2.85 5.81 0.87
C PRO A 123 -2.18 7.18 1.03
N GLU A 124 -1.96 7.91 -0.07
CA GLU A 124 -1.48 9.31 -0.02
C GLU A 124 -2.56 10.29 0.44
N ALA A 125 -3.82 9.98 0.19
CA ALA A 125 -4.95 10.87 0.46
C ALA A 125 -6.16 10.10 1.01
N PRO A 126 -6.09 9.59 2.26
CA PRO A 126 -7.14 8.78 2.84
C PRO A 126 -8.45 9.53 3.00
N LEU A 127 -9.54 8.79 3.12
CA LEU A 127 -10.86 9.29 3.48
C LEU A 127 -11.28 8.68 4.81
N CYS A 128 -11.87 9.48 5.70
CA CYS A 128 -12.46 8.96 6.94
C CYS A 128 -13.65 8.02 6.69
N ARG A 129 -14.33 8.21 5.53
CA ARG A 129 -15.38 7.34 5.00
C ARG A 129 -15.57 7.63 3.50
N PRO A 130 -16.02 6.68 2.68
CA PRO A 130 -16.16 6.86 1.22
C PRO A 130 -17.06 8.04 0.82
N ASP A 131 -18.12 8.28 1.59
CA ASP A 131 -19.14 9.32 1.38
C ASP A 131 -18.90 10.59 2.21
N CYS A 132 -17.67 10.82 2.70
CA CYS A 132 -17.35 12.01 3.49
C CYS A 132 -17.74 13.28 2.73
N PRO A 133 -18.66 14.13 3.26
CA PRO A 133 -19.10 15.35 2.58
C PRO A 133 -18.03 16.45 2.57
N GLY A 134 -17.04 16.35 3.46
CA GLY A 134 -15.95 17.31 3.55
C GLY A 134 -16.30 18.60 4.29
N LEU A 135 -15.48 19.63 4.05
CA LEU A 135 -15.69 20.99 4.53
C LEU A 135 -16.42 21.82 3.47
N CYS A 136 -17.21 22.77 3.92
CA CYS A 136 -17.79 23.78 3.02
C CYS A 136 -16.67 24.62 2.40
N PRO A 137 -16.57 24.75 1.05
CA PRO A 137 -15.50 25.50 0.41
C PRO A 137 -15.58 27.02 0.61
N VAL A 138 -16.69 27.53 1.15
CA VAL A 138 -16.90 28.95 1.38
C VAL A 138 -16.62 29.34 2.82
N CYS A 139 -17.18 28.61 3.81
CA CYS A 139 -17.07 28.96 5.22
C CYS A 139 -16.22 27.99 6.05
N GLY A 140 -15.80 26.85 5.48
CA GLY A 140 -15.00 25.86 6.19
C GLY A 140 -15.77 24.98 7.18
N ALA A 141 -17.11 25.12 7.29
CA ALA A 141 -17.93 24.29 8.19
C ALA A 141 -17.80 22.81 7.80
N ASP A 142 -17.69 21.93 8.81
CA ASP A 142 -17.68 20.48 8.60
C ASP A 142 -19.10 19.99 8.28
N MET A 143 -19.30 19.68 7.00
CA MET A 143 -20.59 19.23 6.47
C MET A 143 -21.07 17.88 7.02
N SER A 144 -20.24 17.20 7.82
CA SER A 144 -20.63 15.98 8.52
C SER A 144 -21.38 16.26 9.83
N THR A 145 -21.12 17.40 10.46
CA THR A 145 -21.60 17.76 11.79
C THR A 145 -22.42 19.05 11.80
N GLU A 146 -22.24 19.90 10.78
CA GLU A 146 -22.85 21.21 10.68
C GLU A 146 -23.60 21.37 9.37
N THR A 147 -24.61 22.25 9.39
CA THR A 147 -25.29 22.68 8.16
C THR A 147 -24.90 24.13 7.86
N CYS A 148 -24.54 24.42 6.63
CA CYS A 148 -24.30 25.78 6.19
C CYS A 148 -25.30 26.22 5.10
N SER A 149 -25.57 27.51 5.02
CA SER A 149 -26.43 28.10 4.00
C SER A 149 -25.65 28.76 2.85
N CYS A 150 -24.36 28.46 2.74
CA CYS A 150 -23.51 29.00 1.69
C CYS A 150 -23.95 28.47 0.32
N VAL A 151 -24.04 29.37 -0.64
CA VAL A 151 -24.25 29.02 -2.05
C VAL A 151 -22.87 28.79 -2.67
N VAL A 152 -22.64 27.58 -3.16
CA VAL A 152 -21.41 27.23 -3.86
C VAL A 152 -21.69 27.43 -5.36
N GLU A 153 -21.00 28.36 -5.99
CA GLU A 153 -20.98 28.43 -7.46
C GLU A 153 -20.22 27.22 -7.99
N THR A 154 -20.93 26.33 -8.64
CA THR A 154 -20.38 25.04 -9.09
C THR A 154 -19.66 25.10 -10.46
N VAL A 155 -19.75 26.22 -11.14
CA VAL A 155 -19.18 26.39 -12.49
C VAL A 155 -18.11 27.47 -12.49
N ASP A 156 -16.86 27.08 -12.71
CA ASP A 156 -15.77 28.01 -12.97
C ASP A 156 -16.01 28.62 -14.38
N PRO A 157 -16.08 29.97 -14.51
CA PRO A 157 -16.30 30.62 -15.81
C PRO A 157 -15.31 30.21 -16.91
N ARG A 158 -14.11 29.81 -16.55
CA ARG A 158 -13.07 29.30 -17.48
C ARG A 158 -13.49 28.02 -18.20
N TRP A 159 -14.41 27.27 -17.64
CA TRP A 159 -14.88 25.98 -18.16
C TRP A 159 -16.26 26.11 -18.84
N SER A 160 -16.80 27.32 -18.98
CA SER A 160 -18.12 27.54 -19.59
C SER A 160 -18.24 26.98 -21.03
N VAL A 161 -17.14 26.99 -21.79
CA VAL A 161 -17.10 26.41 -23.15
C VAL A 161 -17.35 24.90 -23.15
N LEU A 162 -17.03 24.19 -22.04
CA LEU A 162 -17.28 22.76 -21.93
C LEU A 162 -18.78 22.42 -21.77
N SER A 163 -19.59 23.34 -21.25
CA SER A 163 -21.04 23.15 -21.18
C SER A 163 -21.66 23.12 -22.58
N ASP A 164 -21.21 24.00 -23.49
CA ASP A 164 -21.67 24.04 -24.88
C ASP A 164 -21.28 22.75 -25.63
N LEU A 165 -20.06 22.23 -25.35
CA LEU A 165 -19.60 20.97 -25.90
C LEU A 165 -20.43 19.78 -25.41
N ARG A 166 -20.72 19.70 -24.10
CA ARG A 166 -21.57 18.66 -23.51
C ARG A 166 -22.94 18.62 -24.15
N ASP A 167 -23.56 19.80 -24.35
CA ASP A 167 -24.91 19.93 -24.91
C ASP A 167 -24.95 19.63 -26.44
N SER A 168 -23.78 19.57 -27.09
CA SER A 168 -23.61 19.19 -28.50
C SER A 168 -23.33 17.68 -28.71
N LEU A 169 -23.08 16.89 -27.65
CA LEU A 169 -22.82 15.45 -27.76
C LEU A 169 -24.16 14.69 -27.89
N PRO A 170 -24.29 13.75 -28.83
CA PRO A 170 -25.44 12.87 -28.91
C PRO A 170 -25.48 11.93 -27.69
N GLU A 171 -26.68 11.60 -27.19
CA GLU A 171 -26.93 10.61 -26.14
C GLU A 171 -26.51 9.18 -26.56
#